data_d063943cc3e9b0bff314236fa55983c2
#
_entry.id   d063943cc3e9b0bff314236fa55983c2
#
_cell.length_a   1.000
_cell.length_b   1.000
_cell.length_c   1.000
_cell.angle_alpha   90.00
_cell.angle_beta   90.00
_cell.angle_gamma   90.00
#
_symmetry.space_group_name_H-M   'P 1'
#
loop_
_entity.id
_entity.type
_entity.pdbx_description
1 polymer ?
#
loop_
_entity_poly.entity_id
_entity_poly.type
_entity_poly.pdbx_seq_one_letter_code
_entity_poly.pdbx_strand_id
1 'polypeptide(L)'
;MRDLHELPKLRDGLSYLYVEHCRIEQKHQAVEFLDQDGRVMVPAAALAVLLLGPGTSVTHAAIRALADNGCLVVWVGEDGTRCYAQGGGETRRAYHLLRQAELVSDPKKRLEVVWRMYRYRFGDQLQPGLSLEQIRGLEGQRVRQAYAQASSTYGVPWHGRRYDRHNWDSGDPVNRALSAANALLNGLCHAAIVSGGYSPALGFIHTGLQASFVYDIADLYKTEVTIPLAFRLVAESAERLHARVRQACREAFREARLLQRILPDIDMLLGITPELLTAGKEADDDPGRPEPLWTPSEVEAAVVQVGWDTAGEALAGADEAYTIRRQRAEEGLRNGWVVRQCEAGVWNVVTRTGTAGYTVQQMGTTWQCDCPDFARNRLGVCKHTLAVELVQERQSEVGDGCHDS
;
A
#
# COMPACT_ATOMS: atom_id res chain seq x y z
N MET A 1 -36.75 3.90 -24.18
CA MET A 1 -35.80 2.92 -23.62
C MET A 1 -35.32 3.51 -22.31
N ARG A 2 -35.54 2.86 -21.16
CA ARG A 2 -34.90 3.31 -19.91
C ARG A 2 -33.43 3.11 -20.07
N ASP A 3 -32.66 4.14 -19.81
CA ASP A 3 -31.21 4.10 -19.83
C ASP A 3 -30.74 3.10 -18.74
N LEU A 4 -30.11 2.01 -19.15
CA LEU A 4 -29.60 0.98 -18.24
C LEU A 4 -28.47 1.51 -17.33
N HIS A 5 -27.97 2.71 -17.60
CA HIS A 5 -27.00 3.42 -16.77
C HIS A 5 -27.64 4.10 -15.56
N GLU A 6 -28.97 4.32 -15.56
CA GLU A 6 -29.74 4.87 -14.44
C GLU A 6 -30.25 3.82 -13.42
N LEU A 7 -30.09 2.53 -13.70
CA LEU A 7 -30.41 1.53 -12.69
C LEU A 7 -29.45 1.76 -11.51
N PRO A 8 -30.00 1.88 -10.26
CA PRO A 8 -29.15 1.96 -9.08
C PRO A 8 -28.22 0.75 -9.14
N LYS A 9 -26.92 1.01 -9.35
CA LYS A 9 -25.93 -0.06 -9.24
C LYS A 9 -26.17 -0.66 -7.87
N LEU A 10 -26.34 -1.96 -7.78
CA LEU A 10 -26.48 -2.78 -6.57
C LEU A 10 -25.25 -2.61 -5.64
N ARG A 11 -24.85 -1.36 -5.38
CA ARG A 11 -23.76 -1.02 -4.46
C ARG A 11 -24.12 -1.26 -3.01
N ASP A 12 -25.42 -1.42 -2.70
CA ASP A 12 -25.91 -1.67 -1.36
C ASP A 12 -26.00 -3.16 -0.99
N GLY A 13 -25.66 -4.04 -1.94
CA GLY A 13 -25.50 -5.47 -1.71
C GLY A 13 -24.32 -5.96 -2.51
N LEU A 14 -23.16 -6.10 -1.88
CA LEU A 14 -21.99 -6.70 -2.51
C LEU A 14 -22.31 -8.10 -2.97
N SER A 15 -22.74 -8.26 -4.23
CA SER A 15 -22.85 -9.55 -4.88
C SER A 15 -21.43 -10.00 -5.27
N TYR A 16 -20.83 -10.81 -4.43
CA TYR A 16 -19.57 -11.46 -4.77
C TYR A 16 -19.82 -12.90 -5.20
N LEU A 17 -19.02 -13.35 -6.14
CA LEU A 17 -19.01 -14.73 -6.58
C LEU A 17 -17.56 -15.24 -6.53
N TYR A 18 -17.32 -16.34 -5.83
CA TYR A 18 -16.09 -17.10 -5.90
C TYR A 18 -16.29 -18.29 -6.83
N VAL A 19 -15.35 -18.49 -7.75
CA VAL A 19 -15.33 -19.62 -8.68
C VAL A 19 -13.92 -20.21 -8.79
N GLU A 20 -13.84 -21.51 -8.95
CA GLU A 20 -12.60 -22.25 -9.22
C GLU A 20 -12.86 -23.38 -10.21
N HIS A 21 -11.81 -23.88 -10.88
CA HIS A 21 -11.88 -24.99 -11.82
C HIS A 21 -12.96 -24.83 -12.89
N CYS A 22 -13.19 -23.61 -13.38
CA CYS A 22 -14.19 -23.32 -14.38
C CYS A 22 -13.63 -22.48 -15.53
N ARG A 23 -14.33 -22.47 -16.65
CA ARG A 23 -14.10 -21.57 -17.77
C ARG A 23 -15.18 -20.51 -17.80
N ILE A 24 -14.78 -19.26 -18.00
CA ILE A 24 -15.65 -18.10 -17.95
C ILE A 24 -15.67 -17.44 -19.34
N GLU A 25 -16.84 -17.37 -19.93
CA GLU A 25 -17.06 -16.79 -21.25
C GLU A 25 -18.17 -15.74 -21.21
N GLN A 26 -18.14 -14.81 -22.17
CA GLN A 26 -19.25 -13.91 -22.39
C GLN A 26 -20.31 -14.57 -23.26
N LYS A 27 -21.57 -14.45 -22.87
CA LYS A 27 -22.71 -14.83 -23.67
C LYS A 27 -23.85 -13.83 -23.51
N HIS A 28 -24.15 -13.13 -24.59
CA HIS A 28 -25.08 -11.98 -24.56
C HIS A 28 -24.65 -10.90 -23.54
N GLN A 29 -25.56 -10.49 -22.66
CA GLN A 29 -25.31 -9.53 -21.58
C GLN A 29 -24.89 -10.21 -20.25
N ALA A 30 -24.50 -11.48 -20.29
CA ALA A 30 -24.15 -12.29 -19.13
C ALA A 30 -22.75 -12.89 -19.27
N VAL A 31 -22.23 -13.37 -18.16
CA VAL A 31 -21.05 -14.22 -18.08
C VAL A 31 -21.51 -15.66 -17.84
N GLU A 32 -21.04 -16.57 -18.68
CA GLU A 32 -21.32 -18.00 -18.55
C GLU A 32 -20.14 -18.67 -17.85
N PHE A 33 -20.44 -19.39 -16.78
CA PHE A 33 -19.49 -20.21 -16.04
C PHE A 33 -19.70 -21.66 -16.44
N LEU A 34 -18.64 -22.32 -16.92
CA LEU A 34 -18.65 -23.70 -17.38
C LEU A 34 -17.73 -24.51 -16.48
N ASP A 35 -18.25 -25.49 -15.78
CA ASP A 35 -17.51 -26.45 -14.98
C ASP A 35 -17.95 -27.90 -15.30
N GLN A 36 -17.52 -28.85 -14.45
CA GLN A 36 -17.87 -30.26 -14.64
C GLN A 36 -19.35 -30.53 -14.35
N ASP A 37 -19.99 -29.69 -13.55
CA ASP A 37 -21.38 -29.86 -13.11
C ASP A 37 -22.36 -29.20 -14.09
N GLY A 38 -21.88 -28.35 -15.01
CA GLY A 38 -22.72 -27.78 -16.05
C GLY A 38 -22.38 -26.33 -16.42
N ARG A 39 -23.45 -25.57 -16.72
CA ARG A 39 -23.36 -24.18 -17.18
C ARG A 39 -24.27 -23.30 -16.32
N VAL A 40 -23.69 -22.22 -15.80
CA VAL A 40 -24.44 -21.22 -15.06
C VAL A 40 -24.25 -19.86 -15.71
N MET A 41 -25.34 -19.17 -16.01
CA MET A 41 -25.32 -17.82 -16.56
C MET A 41 -25.61 -16.81 -15.45
N VAL A 42 -24.74 -15.82 -15.30
CA VAL A 42 -24.91 -14.73 -14.35
C VAL A 42 -24.87 -13.39 -15.10
N PRO A 43 -25.89 -12.53 -14.97
CA PRO A 43 -25.85 -11.20 -15.55
C PRO A 43 -24.63 -10.43 -15.03
N ALA A 44 -23.80 -9.87 -15.93
CA ALA A 44 -22.59 -9.16 -15.53
C ALA A 44 -22.89 -7.98 -14.59
N ALA A 45 -24.02 -7.30 -14.80
CA ALA A 45 -24.48 -6.19 -13.96
C ALA A 45 -24.86 -6.59 -12.52
N ALA A 46 -25.10 -7.89 -12.26
CA ALA A 46 -25.41 -8.39 -10.92
C ALA A 46 -24.16 -8.67 -10.07
N LEU A 47 -22.97 -8.66 -10.69
CA LEU A 47 -21.71 -8.94 -10.02
C LEU A 47 -20.97 -7.64 -9.67
N ALA A 48 -20.74 -7.43 -8.40
CA ALA A 48 -19.86 -6.36 -7.92
C ALA A 48 -18.40 -6.83 -7.85
N VAL A 49 -18.18 -8.08 -7.41
CA VAL A 49 -16.85 -8.69 -7.28
C VAL A 49 -16.88 -10.13 -7.78
N LEU A 50 -15.93 -10.48 -8.63
CA LEU A 50 -15.67 -11.85 -9.08
C LEU A 50 -14.30 -12.31 -8.58
N LEU A 51 -14.27 -13.31 -7.73
CA LEU A 51 -13.07 -13.93 -7.19
C LEU A 51 -12.73 -15.18 -8.02
N LEU A 52 -11.59 -15.13 -8.69
CA LEU A 52 -11.09 -16.21 -9.55
C LEU A 52 -10.09 -17.06 -8.76
N GLY A 53 -10.52 -18.24 -8.37
CA GLY A 53 -9.70 -19.25 -7.71
C GLY A 53 -8.86 -20.06 -8.68
N PRO A 54 -8.10 -21.07 -8.18
CA PRO A 54 -7.27 -21.93 -8.99
C PRO A 54 -8.05 -22.66 -10.11
N GLY A 55 -7.38 -22.95 -11.23
CA GLY A 55 -7.99 -23.68 -12.35
C GLY A 55 -9.05 -22.90 -13.13
N THR A 56 -9.21 -21.59 -12.87
CA THR A 56 -10.09 -20.75 -13.67
C THR A 56 -9.41 -20.27 -14.93
N SER A 57 -10.18 -20.20 -16.02
CA SER A 57 -9.80 -19.52 -17.25
C SER A 57 -10.90 -18.52 -17.63
N VAL A 58 -10.52 -17.34 -18.12
CA VAL A 58 -11.46 -16.28 -18.45
C VAL A 58 -11.12 -15.73 -19.85
N THR A 59 -12.14 -15.56 -20.69
CA THR A 59 -11.96 -14.97 -22.01
C THR A 59 -11.88 -13.44 -21.93
N HIS A 60 -11.17 -12.83 -22.90
CA HIS A 60 -11.10 -11.37 -23.00
C HIS A 60 -12.50 -10.72 -23.08
N ALA A 61 -13.43 -11.36 -23.81
CA ALA A 61 -14.80 -10.86 -23.91
C ALA A 61 -15.54 -10.86 -22.56
N ALA A 62 -15.31 -11.89 -21.72
CA ALA A 62 -15.87 -11.94 -20.38
C ALA A 62 -15.28 -10.86 -19.47
N ILE A 63 -13.96 -10.64 -19.49
CA ILE A 63 -13.31 -9.55 -18.75
C ILE A 63 -13.89 -8.19 -19.18
N ARG A 64 -14.03 -7.94 -20.48
CA ARG A 64 -14.62 -6.72 -21.00
C ARG A 64 -16.04 -6.52 -20.47
N ALA A 65 -16.90 -7.54 -20.58
CA ALA A 65 -18.27 -7.46 -20.09
C ALA A 65 -18.36 -7.18 -18.57
N LEU A 66 -17.47 -7.78 -17.78
CA LEU A 66 -17.36 -7.52 -16.34
C LEU A 66 -16.90 -6.09 -16.07
N ALA A 67 -15.86 -5.63 -16.76
CA ALA A 67 -15.32 -4.28 -16.61
C ALA A 67 -16.33 -3.20 -17.01
N ASP A 68 -17.00 -3.35 -18.16
CA ASP A 68 -18.05 -2.44 -18.65
C ASP A 68 -19.23 -2.33 -17.64
N ASN A 69 -19.46 -3.36 -16.84
CA ASN A 69 -20.46 -3.36 -15.78
C ASN A 69 -19.90 -2.99 -14.39
N GLY A 70 -18.64 -2.56 -14.32
CA GLY A 70 -18.01 -2.11 -13.07
C GLY A 70 -17.76 -3.23 -12.06
N CYS A 71 -17.70 -4.50 -12.53
CA CYS A 71 -17.32 -5.63 -11.69
C CYS A 71 -15.81 -5.64 -11.45
N LEU A 72 -15.40 -5.74 -10.18
CA LEU A 72 -14.01 -5.99 -9.82
C LEU A 72 -13.68 -7.47 -10.01
N VAL A 73 -12.64 -7.76 -10.76
CA VAL A 73 -12.11 -9.12 -10.91
C VAL A 73 -10.86 -9.27 -10.06
N VAL A 74 -10.83 -10.28 -9.20
CA VAL A 74 -9.73 -10.51 -8.26
C VAL A 74 -9.24 -11.95 -8.44
N TRP A 75 -7.96 -12.12 -8.77
CA TRP A 75 -7.30 -13.43 -8.79
C TRP A 75 -6.87 -13.79 -7.38
N VAL A 76 -7.39 -14.89 -6.89
CA VAL A 76 -7.18 -15.33 -5.51
C VAL A 76 -6.64 -16.75 -5.45
N GLY A 77 -6.04 -17.12 -4.34
CA GLY A 77 -5.71 -18.51 -4.05
C GLY A 77 -6.95 -19.32 -3.76
N GLU A 78 -6.75 -20.62 -3.55
CA GLU A 78 -7.80 -21.58 -3.15
C GLU A 78 -8.66 -20.99 -2.02
N ASP A 79 -9.98 -21.02 -2.19
CA ASP A 79 -10.97 -20.45 -1.25
C ASP A 79 -10.74 -18.97 -0.86
N GLY A 80 -10.15 -18.17 -1.74
CA GLY A 80 -9.91 -16.74 -1.49
C GLY A 80 -8.73 -16.44 -0.55
N THR A 81 -7.85 -17.41 -0.28
CA THR A 81 -6.79 -17.31 0.74
C THR A 81 -5.72 -16.26 0.49
N ARG A 82 -5.53 -15.83 -0.74
CA ARG A 82 -4.53 -14.83 -1.15
C ARG A 82 -5.09 -14.00 -2.28
N CYS A 83 -4.81 -12.71 -2.30
CA CYS A 83 -5.01 -11.87 -3.46
C CYS A 83 -3.70 -11.81 -4.26
N TYR A 84 -3.71 -12.26 -5.51
CA TYR A 84 -2.55 -12.23 -6.39
C TYR A 84 -2.56 -11.02 -7.31
N ALA A 85 -3.73 -10.72 -7.87
CA ALA A 85 -3.93 -9.61 -8.79
C ALA A 85 -5.37 -9.14 -8.72
N GLN A 86 -5.61 -7.94 -9.18
CA GLN A 86 -6.95 -7.38 -9.29
C GLN A 86 -7.02 -6.49 -10.53
N GLY A 87 -8.20 -6.44 -11.13
CA GLY A 87 -8.49 -5.55 -12.24
C GLY A 87 -9.96 -5.15 -12.21
N GLY A 88 -10.22 -3.88 -12.39
CA GLY A 88 -11.58 -3.33 -12.53
C GLY A 88 -11.65 -2.49 -13.78
N GLY A 89 -12.86 -2.25 -14.27
CA GLY A 89 -13.12 -1.22 -15.26
C GLY A 89 -12.85 0.18 -14.69
N GLU A 90 -12.99 1.20 -15.51
CA GLU A 90 -12.92 2.58 -15.06
C GLU A 90 -13.87 2.79 -13.90
N THR A 91 -13.29 3.05 -12.72
CA THR A 91 -14.09 3.48 -11.58
C THR A 91 -14.41 4.94 -11.80
N ARG A 92 -15.64 5.23 -12.15
CA ARG A 92 -16.09 6.58 -12.52
C ARG A 92 -15.87 7.65 -11.44
N ARG A 93 -15.50 7.27 -10.21
CA ARG A 93 -15.35 8.21 -9.09
C ARG A 93 -14.26 7.75 -8.13
N ALA A 94 -13.29 8.62 -7.89
CA ALA A 94 -12.16 8.38 -6.98
C ALA A 94 -12.40 8.96 -5.57
N TYR A 95 -13.62 9.40 -5.21
CA TYR A 95 -13.86 10.14 -3.95
C TYR A 95 -13.46 9.36 -2.68
N HIS A 96 -13.67 8.04 -2.64
CA HIS A 96 -13.23 7.21 -1.52
C HIS A 96 -11.72 7.21 -1.38
N LEU A 97 -11.00 7.03 -2.50
CA LEU A 97 -9.54 7.09 -2.53
C LEU A 97 -9.00 8.46 -2.13
N LEU A 98 -9.60 9.54 -2.68
CA LEU A 98 -9.19 10.93 -2.38
C LEU A 98 -9.43 11.24 -0.90
N ARG A 99 -10.58 10.85 -0.35
CA ARG A 99 -10.87 11.01 1.08
C ARG A 99 -9.92 10.22 1.96
N GLN A 100 -9.62 8.98 1.61
CA GLN A 100 -8.65 8.16 2.33
C GLN A 100 -7.26 8.79 2.30
N ALA A 101 -6.82 9.28 1.14
CA ALA A 101 -5.53 9.95 0.96
C ALA A 101 -5.44 11.23 1.81
N GLU A 102 -6.48 12.07 1.80
CA GLU A 102 -6.59 13.24 2.64
C GLU A 102 -6.42 12.92 4.12
N LEU A 103 -7.16 11.91 4.59
CA LEU A 103 -7.13 11.51 6.00
C LEU A 103 -5.79 10.91 6.44
N VAL A 104 -5.12 10.17 5.56
CA VAL A 104 -3.81 9.56 5.86
C VAL A 104 -2.70 10.60 5.85
N SER A 105 -2.76 11.58 4.94
CA SER A 105 -1.71 12.59 4.74
C SER A 105 -1.68 13.66 5.84
N ASP A 106 -2.82 13.96 6.45
CA ASP A 106 -2.90 14.89 7.57
C ASP A 106 -2.72 14.15 8.91
N PRO A 107 -1.67 14.44 9.70
CA PRO A 107 -1.42 13.75 10.96
C PRO A 107 -2.55 13.86 11.99
N LYS A 108 -3.29 14.98 12.02
CA LYS A 108 -4.41 15.18 12.93
C LYS A 108 -5.61 14.32 12.52
N LYS A 109 -6.00 14.41 11.25
CA LYS A 109 -7.10 13.61 10.68
C LYS A 109 -6.81 12.11 10.77
N ARG A 110 -5.57 11.73 10.50
CA ARG A 110 -5.11 10.35 10.66
C ARG A 110 -5.30 9.85 12.09
N LEU A 111 -4.89 10.65 13.08
CA LEU A 111 -5.04 10.30 14.50
C LEU A 111 -6.52 10.13 14.88
N GLU A 112 -7.42 10.95 14.34
CA GLU A 112 -8.86 10.82 14.56
C GLU A 112 -9.41 9.48 14.02
N VAL A 113 -8.95 9.05 12.85
CA VAL A 113 -9.33 7.73 12.28
C VAL A 113 -8.79 6.61 13.15
N VAL A 114 -7.53 6.68 13.59
CA VAL A 114 -6.92 5.71 14.51
C VAL A 114 -7.74 5.59 15.79
N TRP A 115 -8.19 6.73 16.36
CA TRP A 115 -9.07 6.74 17.52
C TRP A 115 -10.42 6.06 17.26
N ARG A 116 -11.04 6.32 16.10
CA ARG A 116 -12.29 5.66 15.70
C ARG A 116 -12.12 4.15 15.57
N MET A 117 -11.00 3.70 14.98
CA MET A 117 -10.66 2.27 14.85
C MET A 117 -10.50 1.59 16.22
N TYR A 118 -9.82 2.23 17.17
CA TYR A 118 -9.71 1.69 18.52
C TYR A 118 -11.05 1.72 19.27
N ARG A 119 -11.81 2.80 19.14
CA ARG A 119 -13.16 2.88 19.72
C ARG A 119 -14.07 1.77 19.17
N TYR A 120 -14.02 1.48 17.88
CA TYR A 120 -14.74 0.36 17.28
C TYR A 120 -14.37 -0.97 17.94
N ARG A 121 -13.10 -1.21 18.23
CA ARG A 121 -12.59 -2.46 18.84
C ARG A 121 -12.95 -2.59 20.32
N PHE A 122 -12.99 -1.48 21.06
CA PHE A 122 -13.21 -1.47 22.51
C PHE A 122 -14.68 -1.17 22.89
N GLY A 123 -15.46 -0.60 21.98
CA GLY A 123 -16.78 -0.09 22.30
C GLY A 123 -16.72 0.98 23.40
N ASP A 124 -17.68 0.97 24.31
CA ASP A 124 -17.77 1.93 25.42
C ASP A 124 -16.71 1.75 26.51
N GLN A 125 -15.86 0.71 26.41
CA GLN A 125 -14.81 0.44 27.39
C GLN A 125 -13.59 1.38 27.24
N LEU A 126 -13.46 2.09 26.11
CA LEU A 126 -12.36 3.01 25.89
C LEU A 126 -12.59 4.33 26.63
N GLN A 127 -11.83 4.54 27.70
CA GLN A 127 -11.90 5.78 28.47
C GLN A 127 -11.37 6.99 27.69
N PRO A 128 -11.99 8.16 27.81
CA PRO A 128 -11.47 9.40 27.21
C PRO A 128 -10.15 9.83 27.87
N GLY A 129 -9.29 10.50 27.10
CA GLY A 129 -8.04 11.08 27.63
C GLY A 129 -6.83 10.16 27.65
N LEU A 130 -6.93 8.91 27.17
CA LEU A 130 -5.79 8.02 27.06
C LEU A 130 -4.86 8.45 25.92
N SER A 131 -3.55 8.31 26.12
CA SER A 131 -2.59 8.47 25.02
C SER A 131 -2.66 7.29 24.04
N LEU A 132 -2.18 7.50 22.81
CA LEU A 132 -2.11 6.43 21.80
C LEU A 132 -1.26 5.24 22.27
N GLU A 133 -0.21 5.48 23.04
CA GLU A 133 0.64 4.45 23.62
C GLU A 133 -0.11 3.60 24.66
N GLN A 134 -0.88 4.25 25.53
CA GLN A 134 -1.73 3.56 26.50
C GLN A 134 -2.78 2.68 25.81
N ILE A 135 -3.41 3.18 24.75
CA ILE A 135 -4.40 2.41 23.99
C ILE A 135 -3.75 1.20 23.30
N ARG A 136 -2.57 1.36 22.73
CA ARG A 136 -1.81 0.24 22.15
C ARG A 136 -1.46 -0.82 23.23
N GLY A 137 -1.16 -0.38 24.43
CA GLY A 137 -0.96 -1.28 25.58
C GLY A 137 -2.23 -2.05 25.93
N LEU A 138 -3.38 -1.37 25.99
CA LEU A 138 -4.69 -2.00 26.22
C LEU A 138 -5.07 -2.95 25.08
N GLU A 139 -4.84 -2.59 23.83
CA GLU A 139 -5.08 -3.47 22.68
C GLU A 139 -4.25 -4.75 22.77
N GLY A 140 -2.96 -4.64 23.12
CA GLY A 140 -2.12 -5.79 23.37
C GLY A 140 -2.67 -6.68 24.50
N GLN A 141 -3.24 -6.09 25.55
CA GLN A 141 -3.88 -6.84 26.64
C GLN A 141 -5.17 -7.51 26.16
N ARG A 142 -6.05 -6.78 25.44
CA ARG A 142 -7.30 -7.29 24.87
C ARG A 142 -7.06 -8.50 23.97
N VAL A 143 -6.08 -8.42 23.09
CA VAL A 143 -5.71 -9.53 22.20
C VAL A 143 -5.19 -10.73 22.99
N ARG A 144 -4.33 -10.50 23.99
CA ARG A 144 -3.85 -11.60 24.88
C ARG A 144 -5.01 -12.25 25.63
N GLN A 145 -5.97 -11.47 26.13
CA GLN A 145 -7.16 -12.00 26.78
C GLN A 145 -8.04 -12.81 25.83
N ALA A 146 -8.22 -12.35 24.58
CA ALA A 146 -8.98 -13.10 23.57
C ALA A 146 -8.35 -14.48 23.30
N TYR A 147 -7.03 -14.56 23.18
CA TYR A 147 -6.32 -15.84 23.05
C TYR A 147 -6.46 -16.73 24.31
N ALA A 148 -6.29 -16.15 25.48
CA ALA A 148 -6.43 -16.90 26.75
C ALA A 148 -7.86 -17.42 26.93
N GLN A 149 -8.86 -16.60 26.62
CA GLN A 149 -10.27 -16.99 26.65
C GLN A 149 -10.55 -18.13 25.67
N ALA A 150 -10.10 -18.02 24.42
CA ALA A 150 -10.28 -19.08 23.43
C ALA A 150 -9.58 -20.38 23.87
N SER A 151 -8.35 -20.29 24.38
CA SER A 151 -7.60 -21.42 24.92
C SER A 151 -8.37 -22.12 26.03
N SER A 152 -8.89 -21.36 26.99
CA SER A 152 -9.68 -21.91 28.12
C SER A 152 -11.01 -22.49 27.64
N THR A 153 -11.73 -21.81 26.77
CA THR A 153 -13.06 -22.22 26.28
C THR A 153 -13.01 -23.54 25.52
N TYR A 154 -11.99 -23.72 24.71
CA TYR A 154 -11.85 -24.91 23.85
C TYR A 154 -10.87 -25.96 24.38
N GLY A 155 -10.25 -25.72 25.53
CA GLY A 155 -9.30 -26.67 26.12
C GLY A 155 -8.03 -26.89 25.30
N VAL A 156 -7.62 -25.92 24.47
CA VAL A 156 -6.46 -26.02 23.59
C VAL A 156 -5.33 -25.17 24.13
N PRO A 157 -4.14 -25.74 24.44
CA PRO A 157 -3.01 -24.99 24.97
C PRO A 157 -2.56 -23.86 24.05
N TRP A 158 -2.25 -22.69 24.62
CA TRP A 158 -1.75 -21.53 23.90
C TRP A 158 -0.37 -21.10 24.39
N HIS A 159 0.63 -21.16 23.51
CA HIS A 159 2.03 -20.85 23.81
C HIS A 159 2.52 -19.57 23.12
N GLY A 160 1.58 -18.75 22.66
CA GLY A 160 1.87 -17.52 21.94
C GLY A 160 1.84 -17.66 20.42
N ARG A 161 1.77 -16.52 19.73
CA ARG A 161 1.75 -16.47 18.27
C ARG A 161 3.15 -16.77 17.74
N ARG A 162 3.26 -17.86 17.00
CA ARG A 162 4.49 -18.27 16.31
C ARG A 162 4.18 -18.32 14.80
N TYR A 163 4.99 -17.62 14.01
CA TYR A 163 4.81 -17.53 12.59
C TYR A 163 6.17 -17.60 11.88
N ASP A 164 6.36 -18.63 11.08
CA ASP A 164 7.50 -18.75 10.19
C ASP A 164 7.03 -18.54 8.74
N ARG A 165 7.59 -17.54 8.07
CA ARG A 165 7.24 -17.22 6.67
C ARG A 165 7.73 -18.27 5.68
N HIS A 166 8.76 -19.03 6.04
CA HIS A 166 9.41 -19.98 5.15
C HIS A 166 8.95 -21.42 5.40
N ASN A 167 8.36 -21.71 6.58
CA ASN A 167 7.88 -23.03 6.93
C ASN A 167 6.51 -22.96 7.62
N TRP A 168 5.45 -22.99 6.79
CA TRP A 168 4.06 -22.89 7.24
C TRP A 168 3.62 -24.09 8.11
N ASP A 169 4.24 -25.24 7.91
CA ASP A 169 3.89 -26.49 8.58
C ASP A 169 4.61 -26.70 9.93
N SER A 170 5.61 -25.86 10.24
CA SER A 170 6.39 -25.97 11.49
C SER A 170 5.66 -25.47 12.74
N GLY A 171 4.56 -24.74 12.59
CA GLY A 171 3.75 -24.23 13.69
C GLY A 171 2.89 -25.32 14.35
N ASP A 172 2.57 -25.12 15.63
CA ASP A 172 1.54 -25.92 16.28
C ASP A 172 0.19 -25.79 15.55
N PRO A 173 -0.75 -26.74 15.73
CA PRO A 173 -2.03 -26.72 15.01
C PRO A 173 -2.80 -25.42 15.13
N VAL A 174 -2.78 -24.75 16.30
CA VAL A 174 -3.50 -23.48 16.51
C VAL A 174 -2.88 -22.35 15.68
N ASN A 175 -1.54 -22.25 15.66
CA ASN A 175 -0.84 -21.26 14.88
C ASN A 175 -1.05 -21.45 13.37
N ARG A 176 -1.13 -22.71 12.90
CA ARG A 176 -1.48 -23.02 11.49
C ARG A 176 -2.91 -22.63 11.16
N ALA A 177 -3.88 -22.99 12.04
CA ALA A 177 -5.29 -22.61 11.87
C ALA A 177 -5.48 -21.08 11.86
N LEU A 178 -4.86 -20.37 12.80
CA LEU A 178 -4.88 -18.91 12.85
C LEU A 178 -4.28 -18.26 11.61
N SER A 179 -3.16 -18.81 11.10
CA SER A 179 -2.53 -18.29 9.90
C SER A 179 -3.44 -18.43 8.67
N ALA A 180 -4.04 -19.61 8.51
CA ALA A 180 -4.99 -19.87 7.43
C ALA A 180 -6.24 -18.99 7.54
N ALA A 181 -6.87 -18.92 8.72
CA ALA A 181 -8.07 -18.11 8.94
C ALA A 181 -7.82 -16.61 8.74
N ASN A 182 -6.69 -16.09 9.24
CA ASN A 182 -6.33 -14.68 9.04
C ASN A 182 -5.99 -14.37 7.57
N ALA A 183 -5.40 -15.31 6.83
CA ALA A 183 -5.14 -15.13 5.40
C ALA A 183 -6.46 -15.02 4.62
N LEU A 184 -7.46 -15.84 4.95
CA LEU A 184 -8.80 -15.76 4.37
C LEU A 184 -9.49 -14.44 4.70
N LEU A 185 -9.46 -14.02 5.96
CA LEU A 185 -10.03 -12.74 6.39
C LEU A 185 -9.35 -11.55 5.68
N ASN A 186 -8.02 -11.57 5.59
CA ASN A 186 -7.29 -10.54 4.85
C ASN A 186 -7.68 -10.51 3.36
N GLY A 187 -7.87 -11.67 2.73
CA GLY A 187 -8.33 -11.75 1.34
C GLY A 187 -9.71 -11.13 1.15
N LEU A 188 -10.64 -11.42 2.07
CA LEU A 188 -11.99 -10.87 2.07
C LEU A 188 -11.99 -9.35 2.25
N CYS A 189 -11.24 -8.85 3.25
CA CYS A 189 -11.08 -7.41 3.50
C CYS A 189 -10.43 -6.71 2.29
N HIS A 190 -9.42 -7.32 1.68
CA HIS A 190 -8.77 -6.79 0.49
C HIS A 190 -9.77 -6.62 -0.66
N ALA A 191 -10.53 -7.66 -0.97
CA ALA A 191 -11.55 -7.61 -2.01
C ALA A 191 -12.59 -6.51 -1.73
N ALA A 192 -13.08 -6.40 -0.49
CA ALA A 192 -14.03 -5.36 -0.10
C ALA A 192 -13.44 -3.94 -0.22
N ILE A 193 -12.22 -3.71 0.27
CA ILE A 193 -11.51 -2.43 0.21
C ILE A 193 -11.40 -1.94 -1.23
N VAL A 194 -10.94 -2.81 -2.12
CA VAL A 194 -10.74 -2.45 -3.53
C VAL A 194 -12.06 -2.24 -4.25
N SER A 195 -13.07 -3.11 -3.99
CA SER A 195 -14.41 -2.95 -4.58
C SER A 195 -15.10 -1.64 -4.15
N GLY A 196 -14.77 -1.15 -2.94
CA GLY A 196 -15.21 0.15 -2.45
C GLY A 196 -14.42 1.34 -3.04
N GLY A 197 -13.41 1.11 -3.87
CA GLY A 197 -12.58 2.17 -4.43
C GLY A 197 -11.55 2.75 -3.45
N TYR A 198 -11.24 2.03 -2.37
CA TYR A 198 -10.19 2.38 -1.42
C TYR A 198 -8.84 1.77 -1.80
N SER A 199 -7.75 2.38 -1.36
CA SER A 199 -6.41 1.82 -1.52
C SER A 199 -6.08 0.83 -0.39
N PRO A 200 -5.65 -0.40 -0.69
CA PRO A 200 -5.19 -1.34 0.31
C PRO A 200 -3.90 -0.91 1.01
N ALA A 201 -3.12 0.01 0.41
CA ALA A 201 -1.82 0.46 0.91
C ALA A 201 -1.89 1.65 1.88
N LEU A 202 -2.95 2.48 1.81
CA LEU A 202 -3.09 3.67 2.64
C LEU A 202 -3.67 3.32 4.02
N GLY A 203 -2.87 2.65 4.87
CA GLY A 203 -3.24 2.29 6.24
C GLY A 203 -3.04 3.42 7.24
N PHE A 204 -3.80 3.37 8.32
CA PHE A 204 -3.80 4.35 9.40
C PHE A 204 -2.95 3.91 10.60
N ILE A 205 -3.10 2.65 11.03
CA ILE A 205 -2.34 2.03 12.13
C ILE A 205 -1.11 1.32 11.56
N HIS A 206 -1.31 0.43 10.59
CA HIS A 206 -0.22 -0.22 9.85
C HIS A 206 0.25 0.67 8.70
N THR A 207 1.56 0.67 8.44
CA THR A 207 2.18 1.52 7.40
C THR A 207 3.31 0.81 6.70
N GLY A 208 3.60 1.24 5.47
CA GLY A 208 4.77 0.80 4.72
C GLY A 208 4.61 -0.49 3.91
N LEU A 209 3.45 -1.15 3.97
CA LEU A 209 3.16 -2.35 3.18
C LEU A 209 1.97 -2.11 2.24
N GLN A 210 1.96 -2.80 1.10
CA GLN A 210 0.85 -2.75 0.12
C GLN A 210 -0.50 -3.21 0.71
N ALA A 211 -0.50 -3.94 1.81
CA ALA A 211 -1.70 -4.41 2.50
C ALA A 211 -1.90 -3.72 3.87
N SER A 212 -1.30 -2.55 4.11
CA SER A 212 -1.40 -1.85 5.41
C SER A 212 -2.85 -1.61 5.83
N PHE A 213 -3.69 -1.09 4.93
CA PHE A 213 -5.10 -0.85 5.24
C PHE A 213 -5.90 -2.16 5.37
N VAL A 214 -5.51 -3.19 4.62
CA VAL A 214 -6.12 -4.52 4.77
C VAL A 214 -5.93 -5.06 6.20
N TYR A 215 -4.74 -4.90 6.76
CA TYR A 215 -4.47 -5.32 8.14
C TYR A 215 -5.26 -4.48 9.15
N ASP A 216 -5.37 -3.16 8.94
CA ASP A 216 -6.17 -2.28 9.79
C ASP A 216 -7.62 -2.75 9.88
N ILE A 217 -8.22 -3.06 8.73
CA ILE A 217 -9.63 -3.48 8.65
C ILE A 217 -9.81 -4.93 9.14
N ALA A 218 -8.93 -5.84 8.76
CA ALA A 218 -9.01 -7.23 9.23
C ALA A 218 -8.92 -7.34 10.76
N ASP A 219 -8.10 -6.49 11.40
CA ASP A 219 -7.95 -6.47 12.85
C ASP A 219 -9.23 -6.09 13.61
N LEU A 220 -10.22 -5.50 12.95
CA LEU A 220 -11.52 -5.23 13.55
C LEU A 220 -12.28 -6.53 13.88
N TYR A 221 -12.06 -7.59 13.10
CA TYR A 221 -12.86 -8.82 13.16
C TYR A 221 -12.12 -10.03 13.73
N LYS A 222 -10.78 -9.98 13.88
CA LYS A 222 -9.98 -11.15 14.29
C LYS A 222 -10.40 -11.75 15.62
N THR A 223 -10.67 -10.92 16.62
CA THR A 223 -11.04 -11.38 17.97
C THR A 223 -12.43 -11.96 18.01
N GLU A 224 -13.34 -11.46 17.17
CA GLU A 224 -14.71 -11.93 17.07
C GLU A 224 -14.81 -13.25 16.28
N VAL A 225 -14.04 -13.38 15.18
CA VAL A 225 -14.28 -14.43 14.20
C VAL A 225 -13.13 -15.43 14.14
N THR A 226 -11.90 -15.02 13.78
CA THR A 226 -10.84 -15.97 13.42
C THR A 226 -10.19 -16.63 14.64
N ILE A 227 -10.06 -15.91 15.76
CA ILE A 227 -9.46 -16.47 16.97
C ILE A 227 -10.31 -17.61 17.54
N PRO A 228 -11.59 -17.42 17.91
CA PRO A 228 -12.39 -18.51 18.45
C PRO A 228 -12.56 -19.66 17.46
N LEU A 229 -12.71 -19.37 16.17
CA LEU A 229 -12.83 -20.39 15.12
C LEU A 229 -11.60 -21.31 15.07
N ALA A 230 -10.40 -20.74 15.08
CA ALA A 230 -9.16 -21.52 15.00
C ALA A 230 -9.01 -22.49 16.20
N PHE A 231 -9.29 -22.02 17.41
CA PHE A 231 -9.22 -22.85 18.61
C PHE A 231 -10.29 -23.94 18.60
N ARG A 232 -11.53 -23.63 18.22
CA ARG A 232 -12.60 -24.61 18.08
C ARG A 232 -12.21 -25.76 17.15
N LEU A 233 -11.73 -25.43 15.95
CA LEU A 233 -11.38 -26.43 14.95
C LEU A 233 -10.24 -27.34 15.38
N VAL A 234 -9.26 -26.81 16.11
CA VAL A 234 -8.16 -27.60 16.66
C VAL A 234 -8.62 -28.50 17.80
N ALA A 235 -9.53 -28.02 18.66
CA ALA A 235 -10.14 -28.83 19.71
C ALA A 235 -10.89 -30.05 19.15
N GLU A 236 -11.56 -29.87 18.00
CA GLU A 236 -12.30 -30.95 17.35
C GLU A 236 -11.36 -31.98 16.72
N SER A 237 -10.36 -31.57 15.94
CA SER A 237 -9.34 -32.44 15.32
C SER A 237 -8.25 -31.64 14.64
N ALA A 238 -7.02 -32.16 14.61
CA ALA A 238 -5.90 -31.62 13.83
C ALA A 238 -5.84 -32.18 12.39
N GLU A 239 -6.65 -33.20 12.08
CA GLU A 239 -6.67 -33.81 10.76
C GLU A 239 -7.29 -32.89 9.71
N ARG A 240 -6.71 -32.86 8.51
CA ARG A 240 -7.19 -32.03 7.37
C ARG A 240 -7.49 -30.58 7.79
N LEU A 241 -6.71 -30.05 8.74
CA LEU A 241 -6.99 -28.77 9.41
C LEU A 241 -7.18 -27.61 8.42
N HIS A 242 -6.34 -27.50 7.37
CA HIS A 242 -6.45 -26.44 6.40
C HIS A 242 -7.79 -26.45 5.64
N ALA A 243 -8.25 -27.63 5.17
CA ALA A 243 -9.53 -27.74 4.49
C ALA A 243 -10.70 -27.39 5.42
N ARG A 244 -10.64 -27.84 6.68
CA ARG A 244 -11.68 -27.53 7.70
C ARG A 244 -11.70 -26.04 8.03
N VAL A 245 -10.54 -25.41 8.17
CA VAL A 245 -10.44 -23.93 8.40
C VAL A 245 -11.07 -23.17 7.24
N ARG A 246 -10.80 -23.56 5.97
CA ARG A 246 -11.38 -22.90 4.81
C ARG A 246 -12.91 -22.98 4.82
N GLN A 247 -13.46 -24.19 5.02
CA GLN A 247 -14.90 -24.38 5.08
C GLN A 247 -15.54 -23.60 6.22
N ALA A 248 -14.99 -23.73 7.43
CA ALA A 248 -15.53 -23.07 8.62
C ALA A 248 -15.43 -21.53 8.55
N CYS A 249 -14.34 -20.98 7.96
CA CYS A 249 -14.23 -19.55 7.70
C CYS A 249 -15.33 -19.05 6.75
N ARG A 250 -15.64 -19.80 5.67
CA ARG A 250 -16.71 -19.45 4.74
C ARG A 250 -18.06 -19.34 5.45
N GLU A 251 -18.36 -20.29 6.31
CA GLU A 251 -19.59 -20.30 7.14
C GLU A 251 -19.59 -19.15 8.13
N ALA A 252 -18.50 -18.97 8.91
CA ALA A 252 -18.40 -17.92 9.91
C ALA A 252 -18.45 -16.51 9.31
N PHE A 253 -17.80 -16.27 8.17
CA PHE A 253 -17.84 -14.98 7.49
C PHE A 253 -19.22 -14.66 6.95
N ARG A 254 -19.98 -15.67 6.49
CA ARG A 254 -21.37 -15.52 6.06
C ARG A 254 -22.29 -15.24 7.25
N GLU A 255 -22.16 -15.98 8.34
CA GLU A 255 -22.94 -15.78 9.57
C GLU A 255 -22.70 -14.40 10.17
N ALA A 256 -21.43 -13.97 10.24
CA ALA A 256 -21.03 -12.64 10.68
C ALA A 256 -21.37 -11.52 9.66
N ARG A 257 -21.87 -11.87 8.48
CA ARG A 257 -22.19 -10.96 7.36
C ARG A 257 -21.03 -10.01 7.01
N LEU A 258 -19.79 -10.49 7.07
CA LEU A 258 -18.61 -9.63 6.95
C LEU A 258 -18.58 -8.82 5.65
N LEU A 259 -18.96 -9.42 4.51
CA LEU A 259 -19.02 -8.69 3.24
C LEU A 259 -19.96 -7.50 3.25
N GLN A 260 -21.07 -7.61 4.00
CA GLN A 260 -22.06 -6.55 4.13
C GLN A 260 -21.62 -5.49 5.15
N ARG A 261 -20.75 -5.85 6.11
CA ARG A 261 -20.27 -4.97 7.18
C ARG A 261 -19.02 -4.19 6.79
N ILE A 262 -18.08 -4.80 6.07
CA ILE A 262 -16.74 -4.23 5.86
C ILE A 262 -16.80 -2.82 5.24
N LEU A 263 -17.55 -2.61 4.16
CA LEU A 263 -17.64 -1.28 3.54
C LEU A 263 -18.37 -0.25 4.42
N PRO A 264 -19.55 -0.52 4.97
CA PRO A 264 -20.17 0.39 5.94
C PRO A 264 -19.29 0.70 7.15
N ASP A 265 -18.53 -0.29 7.67
CA ASP A 265 -17.60 -0.06 8.77
C ASP A 265 -16.45 0.87 8.34
N ILE A 266 -15.89 0.69 7.14
CA ILE A 266 -14.87 1.59 6.58
C ILE A 266 -15.45 3.00 6.41
N ASP A 267 -16.64 3.15 5.82
CA ASP A 267 -17.28 4.44 5.59
C ASP A 267 -17.50 5.19 6.91
N MET A 268 -17.98 4.50 7.93
CA MET A 268 -18.12 5.05 9.29
C MET A 268 -16.77 5.48 9.88
N LEU A 269 -15.74 4.65 9.77
CA LEU A 269 -14.40 4.94 10.29
C LEU A 269 -13.74 6.14 9.60
N LEU A 270 -13.94 6.28 8.30
CA LEU A 270 -13.39 7.38 7.50
C LEU A 270 -14.29 8.61 7.47
N GLY A 271 -15.47 8.55 8.09
CA GLY A 271 -16.43 9.64 8.12
C GLY A 271 -16.98 9.96 6.74
N ILE A 272 -17.27 8.93 5.94
CA ILE A 272 -17.95 9.06 4.66
C ILE A 272 -19.44 9.27 4.94
N THR A 273 -19.98 10.39 4.51
CA THR A 273 -21.39 10.69 4.64
C THR A 273 -22.09 10.74 3.27
N PRO A 274 -23.43 10.56 3.19
CA PRO A 274 -24.15 10.69 1.93
C PRO A 274 -23.93 12.02 1.23
N GLU A 275 -23.72 13.11 1.98
CA GLU A 275 -23.46 14.45 1.45
C GLU A 275 -22.09 14.51 0.76
N LEU A 276 -21.06 13.89 1.32
CA LEU A 276 -19.75 13.76 0.69
C LEU A 276 -19.84 12.94 -0.62
N LEU A 277 -20.72 11.94 -0.66
CA LEU A 277 -20.97 11.14 -1.85
C LEU A 277 -21.76 11.90 -2.93
N THR A 278 -22.49 12.95 -2.53
CA THR A 278 -23.30 13.77 -3.44
C THR A 278 -22.61 15.06 -3.85
N ALA A 279 -21.60 15.52 -3.13
CA ALA A 279 -20.87 16.76 -3.41
C ALA A 279 -20.14 16.81 -4.78
N GLY A 280 -20.22 15.77 -5.58
CA GLY A 280 -19.72 15.74 -6.97
C GLY A 280 -20.80 15.31 -7.98
N LYS A 281 -22.08 15.31 -7.60
CA LYS A 281 -23.17 14.78 -8.44
C LYS A 281 -23.65 15.71 -9.55
N GLU A 282 -23.15 16.93 -9.63
CA GLU A 282 -23.48 17.86 -10.73
C GLU A 282 -22.66 17.63 -12.01
N ALA A 283 -21.67 16.73 -11.96
CA ALA A 283 -21.01 16.28 -13.17
C ALA A 283 -21.89 15.23 -13.85
N ASP A 284 -22.44 15.60 -14.99
CA ASP A 284 -23.13 14.76 -15.95
C ASP A 284 -22.32 13.47 -16.20
N ASP A 285 -22.94 12.32 -16.04
CA ASP A 285 -22.32 10.99 -16.23
C ASP A 285 -22.02 10.68 -17.72
N ASP A 286 -21.92 11.70 -18.58
CA ASP A 286 -21.57 11.55 -19.99
C ASP A 286 -20.07 11.18 -20.13
N PRO A 287 -19.73 9.97 -20.55
CA PRO A 287 -18.34 9.56 -20.73
C PRO A 287 -17.60 10.30 -21.86
N GLY A 288 -18.33 11.06 -22.68
CA GLY A 288 -17.76 11.94 -23.70
C GLY A 288 -17.44 13.36 -23.22
N ARG A 289 -17.81 13.69 -21.99
CA ARG A 289 -17.55 15.02 -21.42
C ARG A 289 -16.21 15.02 -20.69
N PRO A 290 -15.30 15.95 -20.99
CA PRO A 290 -14.04 16.02 -20.25
C PRO A 290 -14.32 16.31 -18.77
N GLU A 291 -13.71 15.52 -17.89
CA GLU A 291 -13.70 15.73 -16.44
C GLU A 291 -13.19 17.15 -16.13
N PRO A 292 -13.72 17.83 -15.08
CA PRO A 292 -13.22 19.12 -14.67
C PRO A 292 -11.74 19.00 -14.32
N LEU A 293 -10.92 19.87 -14.90
CA LEU A 293 -9.50 19.94 -14.59
C LEU A 293 -9.32 20.44 -13.16
N TRP A 294 -8.35 19.86 -12.45
CA TRP A 294 -7.98 20.36 -11.14
C TRP A 294 -7.49 21.80 -11.24
N THR A 295 -8.05 22.67 -10.43
CA THR A 295 -7.60 24.06 -10.27
C THR A 295 -7.19 24.27 -8.81
N PRO A 296 -6.02 24.88 -8.53
CA PRO A 296 -5.63 25.19 -7.17
C PRO A 296 -6.62 26.16 -6.53
N SER A 297 -6.87 26.03 -5.24
CA SER A 297 -7.56 27.08 -4.47
C SER A 297 -6.73 28.37 -4.48
N GLU A 298 -7.35 29.53 -4.18
CA GLU A 298 -6.62 30.81 -4.12
C GLU A 298 -5.40 30.77 -3.19
N VAL A 299 -5.50 30.03 -2.09
CA VAL A 299 -4.40 29.85 -1.13
C VAL A 299 -3.31 28.94 -1.72
N GLU A 300 -3.70 27.85 -2.39
CA GLU A 300 -2.75 26.96 -3.06
C GLU A 300 -2.11 27.62 -4.29
N ALA A 301 -2.88 28.42 -5.04
CA ALA A 301 -2.37 29.21 -6.16
C ALA A 301 -1.34 30.25 -5.69
N ALA A 302 -1.55 30.89 -4.55
CA ALA A 302 -0.58 31.82 -3.96
C ALA A 302 0.71 31.10 -3.53
N VAL A 303 0.60 29.90 -2.95
CA VAL A 303 1.76 29.06 -2.60
C VAL A 303 2.50 28.57 -3.85
N VAL A 304 1.76 28.21 -4.90
CA VAL A 304 2.33 27.79 -6.18
C VAL A 304 2.97 28.95 -6.93
N GLN A 305 2.43 30.17 -6.87
CA GLN A 305 3.10 31.36 -7.43
C GLN A 305 4.42 31.65 -6.73
N VAL A 306 4.50 31.46 -5.41
CA VAL A 306 5.77 31.52 -4.67
C VAL A 306 6.72 30.39 -5.12
N GLY A 307 6.19 29.22 -5.48
CA GLY A 307 6.99 28.08 -5.96
C GLY A 307 7.44 28.15 -7.42
N TRP A 308 6.80 28.95 -8.29
CA TRP A 308 7.26 29.16 -9.67
C TRP A 308 8.28 30.29 -9.79
N ASP A 309 8.32 31.23 -8.87
CA ASP A 309 9.45 32.11 -8.67
C ASP A 309 10.71 31.32 -8.16
N THR A 310 10.53 30.09 -7.71
CA THR A 310 11.56 29.17 -7.24
C THR A 310 12.16 28.24 -8.33
N ALA A 311 12.09 28.58 -9.62
CA ALA A 311 13.22 28.21 -10.51
C ALA A 311 14.55 28.68 -9.90
N GLY A 312 14.55 29.78 -9.08
CA GLY A 312 15.58 30.13 -8.15
C GLY A 312 15.80 29.17 -6.98
N GLU A 313 14.79 28.49 -6.41
CA GLU A 313 14.95 27.56 -5.27
C GLU A 313 15.37 26.14 -5.69
N ALA A 314 15.02 25.69 -6.90
CA ALA A 314 15.67 24.50 -7.46
C ALA A 314 17.17 24.76 -7.71
N LEU A 315 17.56 26.01 -8.03
CA LEU A 315 18.94 26.48 -8.05
C LEU A 315 19.48 26.65 -6.61
N ALA A 316 18.68 27.13 -5.66
CA ALA A 316 19.06 27.22 -4.23
C ALA A 316 19.27 25.82 -3.62
N GLY A 317 18.44 24.85 -3.94
CA GLY A 317 18.67 23.45 -3.54
C GLY A 317 19.88 22.82 -4.24
N ALA A 318 20.22 23.23 -5.45
CA ALA A 318 21.45 22.85 -6.15
C ALA A 318 22.66 23.55 -5.54
N ASP A 319 22.56 24.83 -5.16
CA ASP A 319 23.59 25.58 -4.46
C ASP A 319 23.85 25.05 -3.06
N GLU A 320 22.82 24.68 -2.32
CA GLU A 320 22.95 24.04 -1.00
C GLU A 320 23.61 22.65 -1.14
N ALA A 321 23.15 21.86 -2.11
CA ALA A 321 23.74 20.55 -2.39
C ALA A 321 25.19 20.65 -2.91
N TYR A 322 25.54 21.70 -3.66
CA TYR A 322 26.91 22.02 -4.06
C TYR A 322 27.75 22.41 -2.83
N THR A 323 27.25 23.30 -2.00
CA THR A 323 27.91 23.77 -0.76
C THR A 323 28.24 22.62 0.19
N ILE A 324 27.26 21.71 0.42
CA ILE A 324 27.47 20.51 1.25
C ILE A 324 28.56 19.61 0.67
N ARG A 325 28.62 19.44 -0.66
CA ARG A 325 29.61 18.62 -1.30
C ARG A 325 30.99 19.28 -1.25
N ARG A 326 31.08 20.59 -1.38
CA ARG A 326 32.31 21.36 -1.24
C ARG A 326 32.86 21.27 0.18
N GLN A 327 32.03 21.42 1.21
CA GLN A 327 32.42 21.20 2.61
C GLN A 327 32.99 19.79 2.83
N ARG A 328 32.30 18.76 2.30
CA ARG A 328 32.77 17.37 2.40
C ARG A 328 34.11 17.13 1.67
N ALA A 329 34.35 17.82 0.58
CA ALA A 329 35.62 17.77 -0.12
C ALA A 329 36.73 18.43 0.70
N GLU A 330 36.49 19.61 1.27
CA GLU A 330 37.41 20.30 2.16
C GLU A 330 37.75 19.51 3.41
N GLU A 331 36.76 18.91 4.05
CA GLU A 331 36.94 18.01 5.19
C GLU A 331 37.73 16.77 4.80
N GLY A 332 37.43 16.18 3.64
CA GLY A 332 38.19 15.04 3.11
C GLY A 332 39.66 15.35 2.92
N LEU A 333 39.97 16.48 2.30
CA LEU A 333 41.36 16.94 2.09
C LEU A 333 42.06 17.23 3.43
N ARG A 334 41.39 17.84 4.41
CA ARG A 334 41.92 18.03 5.78
C ARG A 334 42.16 16.70 6.51
N ASN A 335 41.34 15.71 6.25
CA ASN A 335 41.42 14.38 6.85
C ASN A 335 42.27 13.37 6.06
N GLY A 336 43.15 13.86 5.17
CA GLY A 336 44.18 13.05 4.52
C GLY A 336 43.77 12.44 3.17
N TRP A 337 42.76 12.97 2.49
CA TRP A 337 42.54 12.61 1.09
C TRP A 337 43.71 13.07 0.23
N VAL A 338 44.09 12.23 -0.72
CA VAL A 338 45.17 12.50 -1.63
C VAL A 338 44.64 12.61 -3.05
N VAL A 339 44.87 13.75 -3.69
CA VAL A 339 44.53 14.01 -5.10
C VAL A 339 45.82 13.93 -5.88
N ARG A 340 45.92 13.02 -6.84
CA ARG A 340 47.07 12.83 -7.71
C ARG A 340 46.66 12.97 -9.17
N GLN A 341 47.32 13.81 -9.90
CA GLN A 341 47.17 13.87 -11.35
C GLN A 341 47.84 12.66 -11.97
N CYS A 342 47.15 11.87 -12.76
CA CYS A 342 47.66 10.70 -13.46
C CYS A 342 48.07 11.05 -14.88
N GLU A 343 47.24 11.84 -15.57
CA GLU A 343 47.43 12.32 -16.94
C GLU A 343 46.84 13.73 -17.07
N ALA A 344 47.07 14.41 -18.20
CA ALA A 344 46.46 15.70 -18.46
C ALA A 344 44.92 15.57 -18.44
N GLY A 345 44.27 16.28 -17.52
CA GLY A 345 42.81 16.24 -17.33
C GLY A 345 42.27 15.00 -16.56
N VAL A 346 43.12 14.16 -15.99
CA VAL A 346 42.73 12.96 -15.25
C VAL A 346 43.40 12.89 -13.88
N TRP A 347 42.60 12.73 -12.83
CA TRP A 347 43.08 12.64 -11.45
C TRP A 347 42.56 11.37 -10.77
N ASN A 348 43.31 10.90 -9.78
CA ASN A 348 42.89 9.87 -8.87
C ASN A 348 42.74 10.47 -7.47
N VAL A 349 41.58 10.30 -6.85
CA VAL A 349 41.24 10.79 -5.51
C VAL A 349 41.15 9.62 -4.56
N VAL A 350 42.16 9.46 -3.71
CA VAL A 350 42.22 8.39 -2.69
C VAL A 350 41.66 8.92 -1.38
N THR A 351 40.55 8.31 -0.91
CA THR A 351 39.82 8.77 0.27
C THR A 351 40.24 8.06 1.56
N ARG A 352 40.95 6.92 1.46
CA ARG A 352 41.52 6.16 2.59
C ARG A 352 42.71 5.36 2.14
N THR A 353 43.69 5.24 3.02
CA THR A 353 44.86 4.37 2.80
C THR A 353 44.46 2.92 2.62
N GLY A 354 44.86 2.30 1.50
CA GLY A 354 44.64 0.89 1.19
C GLY A 354 43.41 0.56 0.33
N THR A 355 42.66 1.56 -0.14
CA THR A 355 41.57 1.38 -1.09
C THR A 355 41.89 1.97 -2.45
N ALA A 356 41.34 1.40 -3.52
CA ALA A 356 41.37 2.01 -4.86
C ALA A 356 40.72 3.39 -4.80
N GLY A 357 41.41 4.41 -5.39
CA GLY A 357 40.85 5.77 -5.46
C GLY A 357 39.78 5.87 -6.52
N TYR A 358 39.06 7.00 -6.50
CA TYR A 358 38.09 7.36 -7.54
C TYR A 358 38.81 8.12 -8.67
N THR A 359 38.45 7.76 -9.91
CA THR A 359 38.97 8.45 -11.10
C THR A 359 38.06 9.64 -11.41
N VAL A 360 38.70 10.82 -11.52
CA VAL A 360 38.04 12.08 -11.87
C VAL A 360 38.63 12.57 -13.19
N GLN A 361 37.80 12.90 -14.15
CA GLN A 361 38.20 13.38 -15.46
C GLN A 361 37.52 14.72 -15.77
N GLN A 362 38.32 15.67 -16.29
CA GLN A 362 37.81 16.94 -16.78
C GLN A 362 37.70 16.89 -18.31
N MET A 363 36.49 17.19 -18.81
CA MET A 363 36.19 17.23 -20.24
C MET A 363 35.73 18.64 -20.63
N GLY A 364 36.67 19.51 -20.96
CA GLY A 364 36.40 20.93 -21.17
C GLY A 364 35.92 21.61 -19.88
N THR A 365 34.71 22.10 -19.86
CA THR A 365 34.09 22.73 -18.67
C THR A 365 33.30 21.75 -17.80
N THR A 366 33.23 20.49 -18.16
CA THR A 366 32.44 19.47 -17.43
C THR A 366 33.34 18.46 -16.73
N TRP A 367 32.83 17.87 -15.69
CA TRP A 367 33.49 16.84 -14.90
C TRP A 367 32.85 15.48 -15.09
N GLN A 368 33.64 14.43 -14.91
CA GLN A 368 33.15 13.05 -14.81
C GLN A 368 33.89 12.35 -13.65
N CYS A 369 33.17 11.49 -12.91
CA CYS A 369 33.70 10.71 -11.80
C CYS A 369 33.04 9.33 -11.75
N ASP A 370 33.82 8.29 -11.46
CA ASP A 370 33.34 6.91 -11.36
C ASP A 370 32.67 6.57 -10.00
N CYS A 371 32.54 7.55 -9.12
CA CYS A 371 31.93 7.31 -7.81
C CYS A 371 30.39 7.17 -7.90
N PRO A 372 29.77 6.38 -6.98
CA PRO A 372 28.32 6.18 -6.96
C PRO A 372 27.48 7.46 -6.75
N ASP A 373 28.04 8.48 -6.07
CA ASP A 373 27.35 9.77 -5.87
C ASP A 373 27.24 10.53 -7.20
N PHE A 374 28.30 10.55 -8.01
CA PHE A 374 28.29 11.21 -9.31
C PHE A 374 27.29 10.58 -10.28
N ALA A 375 27.21 9.26 -10.30
CA ALA A 375 26.29 8.53 -11.17
C ALA A 375 24.80 8.75 -10.79
N ARG A 376 24.52 9.06 -9.53
CA ARG A 376 23.16 9.22 -9.01
C ARG A 376 22.67 10.67 -8.95
N ASN A 377 23.58 11.62 -8.77
CA ASN A 377 23.22 13.03 -8.71
C ASN A 377 23.21 13.65 -10.13
N ARG A 378 22.26 14.51 -10.40
CA ARG A 378 22.14 15.21 -11.69
C ARG A 378 22.85 16.58 -11.71
N LEU A 379 23.73 16.85 -10.73
CA LEU A 379 24.40 18.13 -10.56
C LEU A 379 25.66 18.27 -11.41
N GLY A 380 26.15 17.18 -12.01
CA GLY A 380 27.41 17.16 -12.78
C GLY A 380 28.68 17.33 -11.93
N VAL A 381 28.55 17.35 -10.59
CA VAL A 381 29.67 17.45 -9.65
C VAL A 381 29.46 16.53 -8.44
N CYS A 382 30.53 16.06 -7.84
CA CYS A 382 30.53 15.31 -6.59
C CYS A 382 31.66 15.80 -5.66
N LYS A 383 31.71 15.29 -4.44
CA LYS A 383 32.78 15.66 -3.49
C LYS A 383 34.20 15.37 -4.01
N HIS A 384 34.39 14.42 -4.93
CA HIS A 384 35.71 14.08 -5.50
C HIS A 384 36.10 15.04 -6.62
N THR A 385 35.16 15.45 -7.49
CA THR A 385 35.42 16.49 -8.50
C THR A 385 35.76 17.82 -7.84
N LEU A 386 35.00 18.19 -6.78
CA LEU A 386 35.25 19.40 -6.00
C LEU A 386 36.59 19.36 -5.21
N ALA A 387 37.02 18.17 -4.79
CA ALA A 387 38.35 18.02 -4.18
C ALA A 387 39.47 18.28 -5.18
N VAL A 388 39.29 17.91 -6.45
CA VAL A 388 40.24 18.23 -7.52
C VAL A 388 40.26 19.74 -7.80
N GLU A 389 39.08 20.37 -7.91
CA GLU A 389 38.97 21.85 -8.08
C GLU A 389 39.67 22.60 -6.95
N LEU A 390 39.43 22.25 -5.70
CA LEU A 390 40.05 22.87 -4.53
C LEU A 390 41.57 22.73 -4.51
N VAL A 391 42.12 21.62 -5.01
CA VAL A 391 43.56 21.44 -5.12
C VAL A 391 44.14 22.30 -6.26
N GLN A 392 43.42 22.41 -7.39
CA GLN A 392 43.83 23.28 -8.50
C GLN A 392 43.78 24.77 -8.11
N GLU A 393 42.70 25.22 -7.41
CA GLU A 393 42.55 26.59 -6.87
C GLU A 393 43.77 26.94 -6.01
N ARG A 394 44.16 26.07 -5.08
CA ARG A 394 45.32 26.27 -4.19
C ARG A 394 46.68 26.31 -4.93
N GLN A 395 46.80 25.56 -6.02
CA GLN A 395 48.02 25.55 -6.82
C GLN A 395 48.16 26.81 -7.67
N SER A 396 47.07 27.40 -8.17
CA SER A 396 47.07 28.67 -8.90
C SER A 396 47.40 29.86 -7.98
N GLU A 397 46.86 29.88 -6.75
CA GLU A 397 47.17 30.93 -5.77
C GLU A 397 48.64 30.97 -5.30
N VAL A 398 49.31 29.81 -5.30
CA VAL A 398 50.74 29.72 -4.97
C VAL A 398 51.64 30.12 -6.16
N GLY A 399 51.11 30.01 -7.42
CA GLY A 399 51.85 30.38 -8.64
C GLY A 399 51.92 31.89 -8.88
N ASP A 400 50.93 32.67 -8.48
CA ASP A 400 50.85 34.12 -8.67
C ASP A 400 51.63 34.94 -7.61
N GLY A 401 52.11 34.30 -6.54
CA GLY A 401 52.86 34.95 -5.47
C GLY A 401 54.38 35.10 -5.67
N CYS A 402 54.92 34.69 -6.83
CA CYS A 402 56.36 34.69 -7.10
C CYS A 402 56.85 35.69 -8.16
N HIS A 403 56.06 36.70 -8.47
CA HIS A 403 56.51 37.79 -9.35
C HIS A 403 56.35 39.18 -8.73
N ASP A 404 57.00 39.43 -7.60
CA ASP A 404 57.41 40.78 -7.15
C ASP A 404 58.49 40.68 -6.07
N SER A 405 59.72 40.63 -6.53
CA SER A 405 60.89 41.07 -5.77
C SER A 405 62.12 41.28 -6.70
#